data_1fc505bc6013202c9a49683ebe04c240
#
_entry.id   1fc505bc6013202c9a49683ebe04c240
#
_cell.length_a   1.000
_cell.length_b   1.000
_cell.length_c   1.000
_cell.angle_alpha   90.00
_cell.angle_beta   90.00
_cell.angle_gamma   90.00
#
_symmetry.space_group_name_H-M   'P 1'
#
loop_
_entity.id
_entity.type
_entity.pdbx_description
1 polymer ?
#
loop_
_entity_poly.entity_id
_entity_poly.type
_entity_poly.pdbx_seq_one_letter_code
_entity_poly.pdbx_strand_id
1 'polypeptide(L)'
;MKSNLIRFISLFTTVFLIIHVNAQNIIVDENLAANSEPLKVKIGTQGFGKIAKWKFGEYEVVTSKAGWIKTTSKSNLFNTKTESKTTQKFSFILCNQSGDSALVNAAKNIEIKAVQGFELFPSFFVGDNELKLDSRNFTASININSDTTDTWVLLMNSEWGSESENTGNAMLTNGTRKFLIFSASSNINGNDKRKIPAQGYELRENDRAFLALQYYGGGMLGMNKNMVWIDNTQEPKMKLILAAAATAIMQLKSDEFAATE
;
A
#
# COMPACT_ATOMS: atom_id res chain seq x y z
N MET A 1 -47.03 34.07 6.13
CA MET A 1 -46.08 33.35 6.99
C MET A 1 -45.57 32.00 6.44
N LYS A 2 -46.36 31.16 5.80
CA LYS A 2 -45.93 29.87 5.28
C LYS A 2 -44.85 29.96 4.17
N SER A 3 -44.90 30.97 3.30
CA SER A 3 -43.93 31.13 2.17
C SER A 3 -42.51 31.46 2.63
N ASN A 4 -42.33 32.17 3.72
CA ASN A 4 -41.02 32.57 4.21
C ASN A 4 -40.32 31.41 4.96
N LEU A 5 -41.10 30.52 5.57
CA LEU A 5 -40.56 29.31 6.26
C LEU A 5 -39.96 28.32 5.24
N ILE A 6 -40.61 28.12 4.09
CA ILE A 6 -40.13 27.22 3.02
C ILE A 6 -38.84 27.77 2.41
N ARG A 7 -38.72 29.08 2.24
CA ARG A 7 -37.48 29.70 1.72
C ARG A 7 -36.31 29.59 2.71
N PHE A 8 -36.61 29.69 4.01
CA PHE A 8 -35.59 29.51 5.07
C PHE A 8 -35.08 28.06 5.14
N ILE A 9 -35.99 27.09 5.06
CA ILE A 9 -35.62 25.65 5.03
C ILE A 9 -34.81 25.30 3.80
N SER A 10 -35.20 25.83 2.61
CA SER A 10 -34.43 25.61 1.38
C SER A 10 -33.03 26.23 1.44
N LEU A 11 -32.87 27.41 2.03
CA LEU A 11 -31.56 28.05 2.20
C LEU A 11 -30.66 27.28 3.18
N PHE A 12 -31.25 26.76 4.28
CA PHE A 12 -30.50 25.97 5.27
C PHE A 12 -30.04 24.62 4.70
N THR A 13 -30.86 23.97 3.86
CA THR A 13 -30.51 22.71 3.22
C THR A 13 -29.39 22.89 2.17
N THR A 14 -29.36 24.03 1.47
CA THR A 14 -28.32 24.32 0.48
C THR A 14 -26.97 24.65 1.13
N VAL A 15 -26.97 25.30 2.29
CA VAL A 15 -25.74 25.61 3.04
C VAL A 15 -25.13 24.34 3.66
N PHE A 16 -25.93 23.33 4.04
CA PHE A 16 -25.44 22.07 4.57
C PHE A 16 -24.81 21.16 3.51
N LEU A 17 -25.11 21.33 2.23
CA LEU A 17 -24.54 20.55 1.12
C LEU A 17 -23.15 21.02 0.68
N ILE A 18 -22.64 22.12 1.24
CA ILE A 18 -21.29 22.66 0.94
C ILE A 18 -20.27 22.25 2.03
N ILE A 19 -20.54 21.21 2.80
CA ILE A 19 -19.46 20.57 3.54
C ILE A 19 -18.65 19.78 2.50
N HIS A 20 -17.67 20.47 1.91
CA HIS A 20 -16.65 19.82 1.14
C HIS A 20 -15.95 18.84 2.08
N VAL A 21 -16.29 17.57 1.97
CA VAL A 21 -15.49 16.49 2.56
C VAL A 21 -14.19 16.49 1.76
N ASN A 22 -13.31 17.44 2.07
CA ASN A 22 -11.95 17.42 1.57
C ASN A 22 -11.31 16.15 2.10
N ALA A 23 -11.25 15.13 1.25
CA ALA A 23 -10.39 13.99 1.52
C ALA A 23 -8.97 14.54 1.65
N GLN A 24 -8.37 14.32 2.80
CA GLN A 24 -7.02 14.77 3.04
C GLN A 24 -6.07 13.86 2.29
N ASN A 25 -5.14 14.47 1.59
CA ASN A 25 -4.03 13.75 1.00
C ASN A 25 -2.91 13.62 2.02
N ILE A 26 -2.01 12.66 1.81
CA ILE A 26 -0.73 12.61 2.51
C ILE A 26 0.01 13.92 2.28
N ILE A 27 0.89 14.28 3.20
CA ILE A 27 1.80 15.41 3.01
C ILE A 27 2.95 14.88 2.14
N VAL A 28 3.14 15.50 1.00
CA VAL A 28 4.16 15.14 0.01
C VAL A 28 5.34 16.11 0.15
N ASP A 29 6.55 15.60 -0.03
CA ASP A 29 7.78 16.41 -0.09
C ASP A 29 7.62 17.62 -1.01
N GLU A 30 8.08 18.81 -0.59
CA GLU A 30 7.85 20.07 -1.32
C GLU A 30 8.48 20.07 -2.72
N ASN A 31 9.68 19.47 -2.87
CA ASN A 31 10.33 19.38 -4.17
C ASN A 31 9.58 18.44 -5.11
N LEU A 32 9.08 17.31 -4.57
CA LEU A 32 8.27 16.39 -5.36
C LEU A 32 6.94 17.06 -5.74
N ALA A 33 6.28 17.74 -4.82
CA ALA A 33 5.02 18.44 -5.10
C ALA A 33 5.17 19.53 -6.17
N ALA A 34 6.31 20.24 -6.18
CA ALA A 34 6.62 21.25 -7.20
C ALA A 34 6.92 20.69 -8.60
N ASN A 35 7.42 19.44 -8.67
CA ASN A 35 7.85 18.79 -9.91
C ASN A 35 6.93 17.63 -10.34
N SER A 36 5.74 17.50 -9.77
CA SER A 36 4.79 16.44 -10.12
C SER A 36 3.34 16.94 -10.05
N GLU A 37 2.46 16.23 -10.73
CA GLU A 37 1.02 16.39 -10.58
C GLU A 37 0.41 15.18 -9.88
N PRO A 38 -0.62 15.39 -9.02
CA PRO A 38 -1.31 14.31 -8.37
C PRO A 38 -2.12 13.46 -9.37
N LEU A 39 -1.68 12.27 -9.64
CA LEU A 39 -2.34 11.31 -10.53
C LEU A 39 -3.39 10.52 -9.75
N LYS A 40 -4.67 10.76 -10.03
CA LYS A 40 -5.76 9.97 -9.44
C LYS A 40 -5.73 8.55 -9.98
N VAL A 41 -5.74 7.58 -9.08
CA VAL A 41 -5.76 6.17 -9.44
C VAL A 41 -7.20 5.70 -9.65
N LYS A 42 -7.45 5.10 -10.80
CA LYS A 42 -8.70 4.41 -11.13
C LYS A 42 -8.48 2.91 -10.94
N ILE A 43 -9.35 2.27 -10.17
CA ILE A 43 -9.32 0.84 -9.93
C ILE A 43 -10.45 0.23 -10.75
N GLY A 44 -10.09 -0.54 -11.77
CA GLY A 44 -11.05 -1.30 -12.57
C GLY A 44 -11.40 -2.63 -11.92
N THR A 45 -12.36 -3.34 -12.51
CA THR A 45 -12.86 -4.62 -12.00
C THR A 45 -11.74 -5.65 -11.92
N GLN A 46 -11.63 -6.32 -10.78
CA GLN A 46 -10.76 -7.47 -10.60
C GLN A 46 -11.45 -8.72 -11.18
N GLY A 47 -10.82 -9.37 -12.16
CA GLY A 47 -11.26 -10.66 -12.67
C GLY A 47 -10.75 -11.82 -11.83
N PHE A 48 -11.38 -12.99 -11.94
CA PHE A 48 -10.92 -14.20 -11.25
C PHE A 48 -9.48 -14.55 -11.63
N GLY A 49 -8.63 -14.81 -10.63
CA GLY A 49 -7.21 -15.10 -10.83
C GLY A 49 -6.37 -13.93 -11.38
N LYS A 50 -6.85 -12.70 -11.24
CA LYS A 50 -6.17 -11.47 -11.68
C LYS A 50 -6.11 -10.46 -10.55
N ILE A 51 -5.15 -9.53 -10.60
CA ILE A 51 -5.18 -8.34 -9.76
C ILE A 51 -6.14 -7.30 -10.33
N ALA A 52 -6.44 -6.25 -9.57
CA ALA A 52 -7.23 -5.13 -10.05
C ALA A 52 -6.59 -4.44 -11.27
N LYS A 53 -7.40 -3.85 -12.13
CA LYS A 53 -6.91 -3.02 -13.24
C LYS A 53 -6.59 -1.63 -12.71
N TRP A 54 -5.34 -1.41 -12.38
CA TRP A 54 -4.81 -0.11 -11.94
C TRP A 54 -4.55 0.78 -13.14
N LYS A 55 -5.01 2.03 -13.07
CA LYS A 55 -4.75 3.07 -14.09
C LYS A 55 -4.57 4.43 -13.43
N PHE A 56 -3.50 5.14 -13.77
CA PHE A 56 -3.23 6.51 -13.32
C PHE A 56 -2.31 7.22 -14.30
N GLY A 57 -2.62 8.48 -14.60
CA GLY A 57 -1.92 9.21 -15.65
C GLY A 57 -1.89 8.43 -16.96
N GLU A 58 -0.69 8.23 -17.48
CA GLU A 58 -0.41 7.46 -18.69
C GLU A 58 -0.21 5.95 -18.46
N TYR A 59 -0.22 5.47 -17.20
CA TYR A 59 0.10 4.10 -16.82
C TYR A 59 -1.16 3.27 -16.63
N GLU A 60 -1.16 2.06 -17.19
CA GLU A 60 -2.29 1.12 -17.08
C GLU A 60 -1.81 -0.34 -16.97
N VAL A 61 -2.40 -1.12 -16.05
CA VAL A 61 -2.21 -2.58 -16.00
C VAL A 61 -3.02 -3.22 -17.12
N VAL A 62 -2.31 -3.77 -18.11
CA VAL A 62 -2.92 -4.41 -19.30
C VAL A 62 -3.11 -5.90 -19.15
N THR A 63 -2.22 -6.57 -18.40
CA THR A 63 -2.26 -8.01 -18.15
C THR A 63 -1.88 -8.29 -16.72
N SER A 64 -2.53 -9.26 -16.10
CA SER A 64 -2.18 -9.67 -14.74
C SER A 64 -2.58 -11.12 -14.44
N LYS A 65 -1.89 -11.69 -13.43
CA LYS A 65 -2.22 -12.99 -12.82
C LYS A 65 -2.08 -12.85 -11.31
N ALA A 66 -3.05 -13.39 -10.58
CA ALA A 66 -2.96 -13.57 -9.12
C ALA A 66 -2.90 -15.08 -8.83
N GLY A 67 -1.90 -15.48 -8.07
CA GLY A 67 -1.78 -16.85 -7.59
C GLY A 67 -2.70 -17.10 -6.39
N TRP A 68 -2.95 -18.37 -6.08
CA TRP A 68 -3.68 -18.76 -4.88
C TRP A 68 -2.88 -18.43 -3.63
N ILE A 69 -3.59 -18.05 -2.57
CA ILE A 69 -3.01 -17.92 -1.23
C ILE A 69 -2.75 -19.34 -0.72
N LYS A 70 -1.49 -19.64 -0.42
CA LYS A 70 -1.08 -20.92 0.15
C LYS A 70 -0.69 -20.71 1.60
N THR A 71 -1.46 -21.28 2.52
CA THR A 71 -1.15 -21.30 3.96
C THR A 71 -0.75 -22.71 4.37
N THR A 72 0.36 -22.81 5.11
CA THR A 72 0.83 -24.04 5.75
C THR A 72 0.96 -23.77 7.22
N SER A 73 0.27 -24.53 8.05
CA SER A 73 0.34 -24.41 9.51
C SER A 73 0.88 -25.70 10.11
N LYS A 74 1.70 -25.56 11.15
CA LYS A 74 2.20 -26.64 11.98
C LYS A 74 1.91 -26.30 13.43
N SER A 75 1.32 -27.24 14.16
CA SER A 75 1.12 -27.13 15.60
C SER A 75 1.65 -28.36 16.30
N ASN A 76 2.02 -28.22 17.58
CA ASN A 76 2.34 -29.40 18.43
C ASN A 76 1.06 -30.13 18.88
N LEU A 77 1.22 -31.32 19.45
CA LEU A 77 0.11 -32.17 19.91
C LEU A 77 -0.89 -31.49 20.85
N PHE A 78 -0.46 -30.46 21.57
CA PHE A 78 -1.31 -29.71 22.52
C PHE A 78 -1.73 -28.33 22.02
N ASN A 79 -1.44 -27.99 20.73
CA ASN A 79 -1.71 -26.68 20.12
C ASN A 79 -1.10 -25.47 20.87
N THR A 80 -0.11 -25.72 21.75
CA THR A 80 0.53 -24.65 22.52
C THR A 80 1.60 -23.89 21.72
N LYS A 81 2.04 -24.44 20.59
CA LYS A 81 2.96 -23.78 19.64
C LYS A 81 2.40 -23.91 18.24
N THR A 82 2.23 -22.78 17.57
CA THR A 82 1.74 -22.73 16.20
C THR A 82 2.72 -21.95 15.35
N GLU A 83 3.11 -22.54 14.22
CA GLU A 83 3.84 -21.86 13.15
C GLU A 83 2.94 -21.85 11.92
N SER A 84 2.70 -20.68 11.36
CA SER A 84 1.94 -20.50 10.13
C SER A 84 2.77 -19.74 9.10
N LYS A 85 2.80 -20.25 7.87
CA LYS A 85 3.43 -19.58 6.75
C LYS A 85 2.44 -19.43 5.62
N THR A 86 2.18 -18.17 5.24
CA THR A 86 1.30 -17.84 4.13
C THR A 86 2.12 -17.23 3.01
N THR A 87 1.93 -17.71 1.78
CA THR A 87 2.56 -17.17 0.58
C THR A 87 1.48 -16.83 -0.44
N GLN A 88 1.58 -15.61 -0.99
CA GLN A 88 0.76 -15.13 -2.09
C GLN A 88 1.68 -14.59 -3.18
N LYS A 89 1.40 -14.90 -4.44
CA LYS A 89 2.16 -14.41 -5.61
C LYS A 89 1.22 -13.75 -6.59
N PHE A 90 1.70 -12.69 -7.23
CA PHE A 90 1.01 -12.10 -8.37
C PHE A 90 2.01 -11.56 -9.39
N SER A 91 1.55 -11.36 -10.60
CA SER A 91 2.33 -10.69 -11.64
C SER A 91 1.43 -9.81 -12.50
N PHE A 92 2.01 -8.76 -13.09
CA PHE A 92 1.31 -7.90 -14.02
C PHE A 92 2.25 -7.23 -15.00
N ILE A 93 1.67 -6.75 -16.10
CA ILE A 93 2.34 -5.87 -17.05
C ILE A 93 1.67 -4.50 -16.97
N LEU A 94 2.46 -3.49 -16.64
CA LEU A 94 2.10 -2.07 -16.66
C LEU A 94 2.66 -1.45 -17.93
N CYS A 95 1.82 -0.79 -18.72
CA CYS A 95 2.24 -0.07 -19.92
C CYS A 95 2.05 1.44 -19.73
N ASN A 96 2.91 2.23 -20.39
CA ASN A 96 2.70 3.65 -20.60
C ASN A 96 2.08 3.92 -22.00
N GLN A 97 1.72 5.18 -22.29
CA GLN A 97 1.18 5.55 -23.59
C GLN A 97 2.19 5.48 -24.73
N SER A 98 3.50 5.50 -24.44
CA SER A 98 4.57 5.37 -25.45
C SER A 98 4.77 3.92 -25.91
N GLY A 99 4.09 2.95 -25.27
CA GLY A 99 4.21 1.53 -25.62
C GLY A 99 5.27 0.80 -24.83
N ASP A 100 6.03 1.46 -23.95
CA ASP A 100 6.94 0.76 -23.05
C ASP A 100 6.15 0.00 -21.98
N SER A 101 6.73 -1.11 -21.55
CA SER A 101 6.11 -2.02 -20.59
C SER A 101 7.03 -2.37 -19.42
N ALA A 102 6.44 -2.49 -18.24
CA ALA A 102 7.08 -3.03 -17.05
C ALA A 102 6.44 -4.37 -16.67
N LEU A 103 7.22 -5.46 -16.75
CA LEU A 103 6.82 -6.75 -16.21
C LEU A 103 7.17 -6.80 -14.72
N VAL A 104 6.16 -7.03 -13.90
CA VAL A 104 6.30 -7.15 -12.45
C VAL A 104 5.94 -8.55 -11.99
N ASN A 105 6.83 -9.18 -11.20
CA ASN A 105 6.56 -10.42 -10.49
C ASN A 105 6.73 -10.20 -9.00
N ALA A 106 5.68 -10.43 -8.23
CA ALA A 106 5.64 -10.13 -6.81
C ALA A 106 5.29 -11.37 -5.95
N ALA A 107 5.85 -11.41 -4.76
CA ALA A 107 5.56 -12.40 -3.74
C ALA A 107 5.44 -11.75 -2.36
N LYS A 108 4.39 -12.11 -1.62
CA LYS A 108 4.17 -11.78 -0.21
C LYS A 108 4.32 -13.05 0.60
N ASN A 109 5.16 -13.01 1.62
CA ASN A 109 5.34 -14.09 2.59
C ASN A 109 5.04 -13.55 3.98
N ILE A 110 4.18 -14.26 4.72
CA ILE A 110 3.85 -13.97 6.11
C ILE A 110 4.24 -15.20 6.92
N GLU A 111 5.03 -15.02 7.95
CA GLU A 111 5.42 -16.07 8.88
C GLU A 111 5.04 -15.63 10.30
N ILE A 112 4.17 -16.42 10.93
CA ILE A 112 3.67 -16.17 12.27
C ILE A 112 4.10 -17.35 13.14
N LYS A 113 4.76 -17.05 14.28
CA LYS A 113 5.08 -18.00 15.33
C LYS A 113 4.44 -17.53 16.63
N ALA A 114 3.56 -18.34 17.17
CA ALA A 114 2.85 -18.05 18.40
C ALA A 114 3.01 -19.20 19.39
N VAL A 115 3.10 -18.85 20.65
CA VAL A 115 3.00 -19.78 21.78
C VAL A 115 1.72 -19.43 22.52
N GLN A 116 0.86 -20.43 22.72
CA GLN A 116 -0.37 -20.26 23.48
C GLN A 116 -0.23 -20.98 24.83
N GLY A 117 -0.60 -20.30 25.90
CA GLY A 117 -0.84 -20.94 27.19
C GLY A 117 -2.03 -21.88 27.09
N PHE A 118 -2.07 -22.92 27.92
CA PHE A 118 -3.20 -23.86 27.96
C PHE A 118 -3.73 -24.03 29.38
N GLU A 119 -5.02 -24.24 29.47
CA GLU A 119 -5.70 -24.50 30.72
C GLU A 119 -5.60 -25.99 31.05
N LEU A 120 -4.94 -26.32 32.17
CA LEU A 120 -4.83 -27.72 32.67
C LEU A 120 -6.06 -28.14 33.46
N PHE A 121 -6.64 -27.21 34.24
CA PHE A 121 -7.86 -27.41 35.03
C PHE A 121 -8.63 -26.09 35.06
N PRO A 122 -9.93 -26.08 35.38
CA PRO A 122 -10.70 -24.84 35.54
C PRO A 122 -9.96 -23.82 36.43
N SER A 123 -9.64 -22.65 35.84
CA SER A 123 -8.90 -21.55 36.48
C SER A 123 -7.39 -21.77 36.68
N PHE A 124 -6.78 -22.85 36.11
CA PHE A 124 -5.34 -23.03 36.17
C PHE A 124 -4.71 -23.04 34.77
N PHE A 125 -4.10 -21.92 34.41
CA PHE A 125 -3.39 -21.73 33.16
C PHE A 125 -1.89 -22.00 33.31
N VAL A 126 -1.30 -22.63 32.31
CA VAL A 126 0.15 -22.79 32.18
C VAL A 126 0.63 -22.08 30.92
N GLY A 127 1.51 -21.12 31.13
CA GLY A 127 2.10 -20.28 30.07
C GLY A 127 1.23 -19.08 29.69
N ASP A 128 1.88 -18.08 29.13
CA ASP A 128 1.24 -16.89 28.60
C ASP A 128 1.08 -17.02 27.08
N ASN A 129 0.08 -16.33 26.53
CA ASN A 129 -0.03 -16.17 25.08
C ASN A 129 1.07 -15.22 24.61
N GLU A 130 2.00 -15.72 23.83
CA GLU A 130 3.13 -14.94 23.33
C GLU A 130 3.20 -15.04 21.78
N LEU A 131 3.15 -13.92 21.10
CA LEU A 131 3.48 -13.82 19.69
C LEU A 131 5.00 -13.65 19.57
N LYS A 132 5.70 -14.71 19.11
CA LYS A 132 7.17 -14.73 19.05
C LYS A 132 7.72 -14.13 17.77
N LEU A 133 6.97 -14.21 16.67
CA LEU A 133 7.36 -13.71 15.36
C LEU A 133 6.12 -13.40 14.54
N ASP A 134 6.04 -12.20 14.01
CA ASP A 134 5.16 -11.82 12.90
C ASP A 134 6.04 -11.11 11.86
N SER A 135 6.55 -11.88 10.91
CA SER A 135 7.39 -11.37 9.83
C SER A 135 6.60 -11.35 8.53
N ARG A 136 6.53 -10.18 7.92
CA ARG A 136 5.83 -9.94 6.66
C ARG A 136 6.82 -9.39 5.65
N ASN A 137 7.12 -10.21 4.65
CA ASN A 137 8.07 -9.87 3.60
C ASN A 137 7.33 -9.74 2.28
N PHE A 138 7.51 -8.62 1.61
CA PHE A 138 7.06 -8.40 0.24
C PHE A 138 8.25 -8.11 -0.66
N THR A 139 8.30 -8.82 -1.79
CA THR A 139 9.34 -8.65 -2.80
C THR A 139 8.70 -8.59 -4.17
N ALA A 140 9.12 -7.64 -5.01
CA ALA A 140 8.72 -7.61 -6.41
C ALA A 140 9.94 -7.34 -7.31
N SER A 141 10.07 -8.08 -8.41
CA SER A 141 11.01 -7.79 -9.49
C SER A 141 10.31 -7.00 -10.60
N ILE A 142 10.98 -6.00 -11.15
CA ILE A 142 10.48 -5.11 -12.19
C ILE A 142 11.49 -5.12 -13.34
N ASN A 143 11.05 -5.51 -14.54
CA ASN A 143 11.83 -5.53 -15.75
C ASN A 143 11.15 -4.68 -16.83
N ILE A 144 11.89 -3.77 -17.46
CA ILE A 144 11.37 -2.88 -18.50
C ILE A 144 11.60 -3.51 -19.88
N ASN A 145 10.54 -3.54 -20.70
CA ASN A 145 10.58 -4.07 -22.07
C ASN A 145 11.23 -5.46 -22.19
N SER A 146 11.00 -6.32 -21.15
CA SER A 146 11.59 -7.67 -21.03
C SER A 146 13.13 -7.69 -20.93
N ASP A 147 13.77 -6.55 -20.68
CA ASP A 147 15.20 -6.48 -20.38
C ASP A 147 15.45 -7.01 -18.96
N THR A 148 16.18 -8.13 -18.88
CA THR A 148 16.54 -8.76 -17.60
C THR A 148 17.91 -8.34 -17.09
N THR A 149 18.65 -7.52 -17.85
CA THR A 149 20.00 -7.05 -17.46
C THR A 149 19.92 -5.90 -16.44
N ASP A 150 18.83 -5.12 -16.44
CA ASP A 150 18.56 -4.04 -15.48
C ASP A 150 17.27 -4.34 -14.70
N THR A 151 17.33 -5.36 -13.86
CA THR A 151 16.21 -5.75 -13.00
C THR A 151 16.18 -4.88 -11.75
N TRP A 152 15.05 -4.26 -11.50
CA TRP A 152 14.76 -3.54 -10.24
C TRP A 152 14.05 -4.45 -9.26
N VAL A 153 14.43 -4.37 -7.99
CA VAL A 153 13.85 -5.16 -6.91
C VAL A 153 13.26 -4.23 -5.87
N LEU A 154 11.96 -4.41 -5.62
CA LEU A 154 11.24 -3.77 -4.53
C LEU A 154 11.21 -4.73 -3.34
N LEU A 155 11.66 -4.26 -2.19
CA LEU A 155 11.66 -4.99 -0.92
C LEU A 155 10.87 -4.18 0.12
N MET A 156 9.94 -4.84 0.80
CA MET A 156 9.23 -4.24 1.95
C MET A 156 9.11 -5.33 3.03
N ASN A 157 9.73 -5.07 4.17
CA ASN A 157 9.72 -5.98 5.31
C ASN A 157 9.09 -5.27 6.50
N SER A 158 8.25 -5.96 7.25
CA SER A 158 7.77 -5.52 8.55
C SER A 158 7.89 -6.66 9.55
N GLU A 159 8.43 -6.36 10.73
CA GLU A 159 8.47 -7.27 11.87
C GLU A 159 7.70 -6.62 13.02
N TRP A 160 6.77 -7.37 13.62
CA TRP A 160 6.01 -6.89 14.76
C TRP A 160 6.90 -6.86 16.00
N GLY A 161 6.87 -5.75 16.75
CA GLY A 161 7.69 -5.55 17.96
C GLY A 161 9.03 -4.87 17.73
N SER A 162 9.41 -4.54 16.50
CA SER A 162 10.52 -3.62 16.26
C SER A 162 10.02 -2.17 16.37
N GLU A 163 10.66 -1.36 17.19
CA GLU A 163 10.40 0.10 17.30
C GLU A 163 10.68 0.87 16.00
N SER A 164 11.02 0.17 14.94
CA SER A 164 11.50 0.75 13.70
C SER A 164 10.49 0.71 12.57
N GLU A 165 9.35 1.35 12.74
CA GLU A 165 8.50 1.73 11.58
C GLU A 165 9.24 2.65 10.57
N ASN A 166 10.43 3.14 10.93
CA ASN A 166 11.24 4.09 10.16
C ASN A 166 12.62 3.60 9.75
N THR A 167 13.01 2.37 10.02
CA THR A 167 14.34 1.90 9.63
C THR A 167 14.29 1.22 8.28
N GLY A 168 14.87 1.83 7.30
CA GLY A 168 15.51 1.44 6.04
C GLY A 168 15.43 0.02 5.48
N ASN A 169 14.48 -0.80 5.92
CA ASN A 169 14.27 -2.18 5.48
C ASN A 169 13.36 -2.27 4.25
N ALA A 170 12.81 -1.13 3.80
CA ALA A 170 12.02 -1.06 2.58
C ALA A 170 12.75 -0.23 1.54
N MET A 171 12.93 -0.81 0.33
CA MET A 171 13.67 -0.14 -0.73
C MET A 171 13.27 -0.63 -2.13
N LEU A 172 13.54 0.22 -3.11
CA LEU A 172 13.56 -0.12 -4.54
C LEU A 172 14.98 0.05 -5.06
N THR A 173 15.58 -0.99 -5.65
CA THR A 173 16.99 -0.95 -6.10
C THR A 173 17.25 -1.86 -7.29
N ASN A 174 18.25 -1.50 -8.12
CA ASN A 174 18.85 -2.38 -9.12
C ASN A 174 20.32 -2.74 -8.79
N GLY A 175 20.74 -2.50 -7.53
CA GLY A 175 22.11 -2.69 -7.08
C GLY A 175 23.00 -1.46 -7.27
N THR A 176 22.73 -0.60 -8.24
CA THR A 176 23.48 0.65 -8.51
C THR A 176 22.77 1.86 -7.90
N ARG A 177 21.46 2.00 -8.14
CA ARG A 177 20.62 3.03 -7.53
C ARG A 177 19.71 2.42 -6.46
N LYS A 178 19.39 3.22 -5.47
CA LYS A 178 18.55 2.79 -4.36
C LYS A 178 17.63 3.92 -3.90
N PHE A 179 16.33 3.65 -3.88
CA PHE A 179 15.32 4.48 -3.26
C PHE A 179 14.89 3.84 -1.94
N LEU A 180 15.05 4.53 -0.84
CA LEU A 180 14.49 4.12 0.45
C LEU A 180 13.01 4.46 0.49
N ILE A 181 12.21 3.62 1.14
CA ILE A 181 10.76 3.80 1.26
C ILE A 181 10.44 4.22 2.69
N PHE A 182 9.78 5.37 2.81
CA PHE A 182 9.35 5.95 4.08
C PHE A 182 7.82 6.03 4.13
N SER A 183 7.25 5.82 5.30
CA SER A 183 5.83 6.04 5.54
C SER A 183 5.49 7.52 5.39
N ALA A 184 4.38 7.82 4.72
CA ALA A 184 3.83 9.16 4.56
C ALA A 184 2.41 9.22 5.11
N SER A 185 2.04 10.32 5.74
CA SER A 185 0.74 10.51 6.37
C SER A 185 0.26 11.95 6.20
N SER A 186 -1.04 12.15 6.36
CA SER A 186 -1.61 13.49 6.57
C SER A 186 -1.44 13.98 8.01
N ASN A 187 -1.06 13.11 8.94
CA ASN A 187 -0.89 13.43 10.35
C ASN A 187 0.61 13.52 10.69
N ILE A 188 1.21 14.68 10.41
CA ILE A 188 2.54 15.00 10.93
C ILE A 188 2.36 15.63 12.31
N ASN A 189 3.08 15.13 13.31
CA ASN A 189 3.12 15.66 14.69
C ASN A 189 1.77 15.62 15.45
N GLY A 190 0.87 14.69 15.13
CA GLY A 190 -0.41 14.54 15.84
C GLY A 190 -1.41 15.67 15.62
N ASN A 191 -1.18 16.56 14.64
CA ASN A 191 -2.04 17.72 14.37
C ASN A 191 -3.30 17.36 13.58
N ASP A 192 -3.39 16.18 12.98
CA ASP A 192 -4.61 15.72 12.33
C ASP A 192 -5.63 15.27 13.38
N LYS A 193 -6.67 16.05 13.59
CA LYS A 193 -7.76 15.74 14.51
C LYS A 193 -8.65 14.58 14.07
N ARG A 194 -8.43 14.03 12.87
CA ARG A 194 -9.18 12.88 12.38
C ARG A 194 -8.67 11.60 13.02
N LYS A 195 -9.61 10.72 13.33
CA LYS A 195 -9.29 9.40 13.91
C LYS A 195 -8.50 8.50 12.95
N ILE A 196 -8.62 8.72 11.62
CA ILE A 196 -7.99 7.90 10.58
C ILE A 196 -7.36 8.86 9.56
N PRO A 197 -6.04 9.13 9.65
CA PRO A 197 -5.33 9.97 8.70
C PRO A 197 -5.17 9.30 7.33
N ALA A 198 -4.88 10.08 6.29
CA ALA A 198 -4.42 9.54 5.02
C ALA A 198 -3.07 8.84 5.20
N GLN A 199 -2.85 7.75 4.47
CA GLN A 199 -1.65 6.92 4.56
C GLN A 199 -1.06 6.65 3.18
N GLY A 200 0.26 6.61 3.14
CA GLY A 200 1.01 6.40 1.92
C GLY A 200 2.47 6.08 2.18
N TYR A 201 3.26 6.17 1.12
CA TYR A 201 4.71 6.02 1.15
C TYR A 201 5.37 7.06 0.25
N GLU A 202 6.61 7.39 0.56
CA GLU A 202 7.52 8.12 -0.31
C GLU A 202 8.77 7.29 -0.61
N LEU A 203 9.21 7.31 -1.86
CA LEU A 203 10.47 6.72 -2.31
C LEU A 203 11.49 7.83 -2.47
N ARG A 204 12.57 7.76 -1.68
CA ARG A 204 13.60 8.80 -1.60
C ARG A 204 14.98 8.24 -1.95
N GLU A 205 15.73 9.03 -2.69
CA GLU A 205 17.16 8.83 -2.95
C GLU A 205 17.90 10.08 -2.46
N ASN A 206 18.90 9.93 -1.58
CA ASN A 206 19.63 11.05 -0.97
C ASN A 206 18.69 12.12 -0.37
N ASP A 207 17.73 11.69 0.44
CA ASP A 207 16.72 12.52 1.12
C ASP A 207 15.74 13.29 0.21
N ARG A 208 15.87 13.20 -1.11
CA ARG A 208 14.92 13.76 -2.08
C ARG A 208 13.89 12.71 -2.46
N ALA A 209 12.60 13.07 -2.41
CA ALA A 209 11.52 12.22 -2.87
C ALA A 209 11.38 12.28 -4.41
N PHE A 210 11.19 11.10 -5.02
CA PHE A 210 10.98 10.93 -6.46
C PHE A 210 9.62 10.33 -6.80
N LEU A 211 9.02 9.68 -5.80
CA LEU A 211 7.68 9.13 -5.86
C LEU A 211 7.00 9.33 -4.51
N ALA A 212 5.74 9.71 -4.52
CA ALA A 212 4.83 9.53 -3.40
C ALA A 212 3.61 8.73 -3.87
N LEU A 213 3.09 7.88 -3.02
CA LEU A 213 1.85 7.17 -3.28
C LEU A 213 0.97 7.18 -2.03
N GLN A 214 -0.32 7.42 -2.23
CA GLN A 214 -1.35 7.33 -1.22
C GLN A 214 -2.19 6.09 -1.50
N TYR A 215 -2.25 5.16 -0.55
CA TYR A 215 -3.09 3.97 -0.64
C TYR A 215 -4.35 4.06 0.21
N TYR A 216 -4.44 5.08 1.06
CA TYR A 216 -5.63 5.38 1.87
C TYR A 216 -5.80 6.89 2.04
N GLY A 217 -6.97 7.43 1.72
CA GLY A 217 -7.23 8.87 1.65
C GLY A 217 -7.79 9.50 2.93
N GLY A 218 -7.68 8.84 4.06
CA GLY A 218 -8.18 9.32 5.36
C GLY A 218 -9.71 9.34 5.50
N GLY A 219 -10.19 9.23 6.75
CA GLY A 219 -11.61 9.16 7.09
C GLY A 219 -12.27 7.83 6.69
N MET A 220 -13.53 7.64 7.04
CA MET A 220 -14.28 6.40 6.82
C MET A 220 -14.44 6.00 5.33
N LEU A 221 -14.32 6.93 4.40
CA LEU A 221 -14.49 6.71 2.95
C LEU A 221 -13.15 6.82 2.19
N GLY A 222 -12.03 6.67 2.88
CA GLY A 222 -10.69 6.84 2.32
C GLY A 222 -10.15 5.69 1.47
N MET A 223 -10.72 4.49 1.57
CA MET A 223 -10.17 3.25 0.98
C MET A 223 -9.91 3.31 -0.54
N ASN A 224 -10.72 4.05 -1.28
CA ASN A 224 -10.61 4.13 -2.75
C ASN A 224 -10.00 5.45 -3.25
N LYS A 225 -9.35 6.22 -2.36
CA LYS A 225 -8.73 7.49 -2.71
C LYS A 225 -7.23 7.34 -2.89
N ASN A 226 -6.85 6.49 -3.83
CA ASN A 226 -5.46 6.26 -4.17
C ASN A 226 -4.95 7.36 -5.10
N MET A 227 -3.75 7.84 -4.82
CA MET A 227 -3.08 8.88 -5.61
C MET A 227 -1.59 8.57 -5.73
N VAL A 228 -0.99 9.01 -6.84
CA VAL A 228 0.44 8.83 -7.10
C VAL A 228 1.02 10.16 -7.58
N TRP A 229 2.20 10.50 -7.08
CA TRP A 229 3.03 11.62 -7.54
C TRP A 229 4.36 11.06 -8.02
N ILE A 230 4.75 11.36 -9.25
CA ILE A 230 6.03 10.94 -9.85
C ILE A 230 6.76 12.17 -10.31
N ASP A 231 8.03 12.31 -9.94
CA ASP A 231 8.88 13.43 -10.36
C ASP A 231 9.00 13.45 -11.89
N ASN A 232 8.46 14.52 -12.52
CA ASN A 232 8.42 14.70 -13.96
C ASN A 232 9.82 14.90 -14.57
N THR A 233 10.81 15.25 -13.76
CA THR A 233 12.20 15.44 -14.22
C THR A 233 12.94 14.13 -14.51
N GLN A 234 12.35 13.00 -14.09
CA GLN A 234 12.93 11.68 -14.32
C GLN A 234 12.78 11.24 -15.78
N GLU A 235 13.74 10.45 -16.25
CA GLU A 235 13.70 9.80 -17.56
C GLU A 235 12.46 8.88 -17.68
N PRO A 236 11.90 8.70 -18.88
CA PRO A 236 10.69 7.87 -19.09
C PRO A 236 10.83 6.46 -18.52
N LYS A 237 11.99 5.80 -18.69
CA LYS A 237 12.27 4.48 -18.13
C LYS A 237 12.15 4.48 -16.60
N MET A 238 12.72 5.48 -15.93
CA MET A 238 12.66 5.59 -14.47
C MET A 238 11.24 5.88 -13.99
N LYS A 239 10.50 6.75 -14.65
CA LYS A 239 9.08 7.00 -14.33
C LYS A 239 8.24 5.73 -14.42
N LEU A 240 8.47 4.88 -15.42
CA LEU A 240 7.78 3.60 -15.58
C LEU A 240 8.16 2.60 -14.46
N ILE A 241 9.43 2.56 -14.03
CA ILE A 241 9.89 1.75 -12.89
C ILE A 241 9.20 2.20 -11.60
N LEU A 242 9.17 3.51 -11.33
CA LEU A 242 8.51 4.10 -10.17
C LEU A 242 6.99 3.83 -10.19
N ALA A 243 6.34 3.97 -11.35
CA ALA A 243 4.92 3.66 -11.53
C ALA A 243 4.62 2.16 -11.28
N ALA A 244 5.49 1.26 -11.74
CA ALA A 244 5.37 -0.18 -11.51
C ALA A 244 5.54 -0.52 -10.02
N ALA A 245 6.50 0.09 -9.33
CA ALA A 245 6.68 -0.06 -7.89
C ALA A 245 5.45 0.45 -7.11
N ALA A 246 4.93 1.65 -7.44
CA ALA A 246 3.71 2.19 -6.85
C ALA A 246 2.52 1.23 -7.02
N THR A 247 2.34 0.67 -8.23
CA THR A 247 1.28 -0.30 -8.52
C THR A 247 1.41 -1.57 -7.68
N ALA A 248 2.64 -2.11 -7.53
CA ALA A 248 2.90 -3.29 -6.71
C ALA A 248 2.58 -3.04 -5.22
N ILE A 249 2.95 -1.86 -4.69
CA ILE A 249 2.64 -1.47 -3.31
C ILE A 249 1.13 -1.27 -3.12
N MET A 250 0.45 -0.59 -4.05
CA MET A 250 -1.00 -0.41 -3.96
C MET A 250 -1.75 -1.75 -3.99
N GLN A 251 -1.32 -2.70 -4.83
CA GLN A 251 -1.90 -4.04 -4.85
C GLN A 251 -1.65 -4.78 -3.52
N LEU A 252 -0.43 -4.72 -2.97
CA LEU A 252 -0.13 -5.28 -1.65
C LEU A 252 -1.09 -4.74 -0.58
N LYS A 253 -1.28 -3.41 -0.54
CA LYS A 253 -2.16 -2.77 0.45
C LYS A 253 -3.64 -3.09 0.22
N SER A 254 -4.09 -3.17 -1.02
CA SER A 254 -5.44 -3.62 -1.36
C SER A 254 -5.73 -5.04 -0.87
N ASP A 255 -4.78 -5.97 -1.05
CA ASP A 255 -4.90 -7.33 -0.56
C ASP A 255 -4.89 -7.41 0.98
N GLU A 256 -4.17 -6.51 1.65
CA GLU A 256 -4.16 -6.43 3.12
C GLU A 256 -5.50 -5.93 3.67
N PHE A 257 -6.11 -4.93 3.07
CA PHE A 257 -7.45 -4.46 3.47
C PHE A 257 -8.53 -5.53 3.24
N ALA A 258 -8.50 -6.22 2.10
CA ALA A 258 -9.47 -7.29 1.81
C ALA A 258 -9.37 -8.50 2.75
N ALA A 259 -8.22 -8.72 3.39
CA ALA A 259 -8.02 -9.81 4.34
C ALA A 259 -8.48 -9.47 5.78
N THR A 260 -8.82 -8.22 6.05
CA THR A 260 -9.26 -7.73 7.38
C THR A 260 -10.78 -7.55 7.48
N GLU A 261 -11.50 -7.66 6.37
CA GLU A 261 -12.97 -7.70 6.29
C GLU A 261 -13.48 -9.15 6.37
#